data_f4a842177d5e8c57c5413db1cd4c850f
#
_entry.id   f4a842177d5e8c57c5413db1cd4c850f
#
_cell.length_a   1.000
_cell.length_b   1.000
_cell.length_c   1.000
_cell.angle_alpha   90.00
_cell.angle_beta   90.00
_cell.angle_gamma   90.00
#
_symmetry.space_group_name_H-M   'P 1'
#
loop_
_entity.id
_entity.type
_entity.pdbx_description
1 polymer ?
#
loop_
_entity_poly.entity_id
_entity_poly.type
_entity_poly.pdbx_seq_one_letter_code
_entity_poly.pdbx_strand_id
1 'polypeptide(L)'
;MTDLTPREIVSELDRFIIGQKEAKRAVAVALRNRWRRKRLDDDLRDEVYPKNILMIGPTGVGKTEISRRLAKLAKAPFLKVEATKFTEVGYVGRDVDSIVRDLVDVAMNDTRAQMREEVKSRAHRAAEDRVVEALAGKDAREQTREMFRGKLKRGELDDTMIEIDVADAAPAMPLGFGMPGMETQMQGLQDLFKAFGGRSTRKRMTVAQSYDILIGQEADKLLDDEAVRAAALDAVQENGIVFLDEIDKICARSDARGADVSREGVQRDLLPLIEGTTVSTKHGPVKTDHILFIASGAFHIAKPSDLLPELQGRLPIRVELAPLTEEDFVSILTDTDNALTRQYTALMATEEVTVTFTPDGIAALARIAAEVNRSVENIGARRLYTVMERVFEELSFHAPDRSGQKVTVDAAFVETNLGALARSADISRYVL
;
A
#
# COMPACT_ATOMS: atom_id res chain seq x y z
N MET A 1 10.58 14.06 -3.76
CA MET A 1 9.26 14.76 -3.73
C MET A 1 8.92 15.27 -5.11
N THR A 2 7.68 15.10 -5.53
CA THR A 2 7.20 15.60 -6.82
C THR A 2 7.05 17.13 -6.81
N ASP A 3 7.45 17.81 -7.90
CA ASP A 3 7.30 19.26 -8.05
C ASP A 3 5.86 19.69 -8.43
N LEU A 4 4.90 18.76 -8.37
CA LEU A 4 3.52 18.99 -8.76
C LEU A 4 2.87 20.13 -7.95
N THR A 5 2.15 20.99 -8.64
CA THR A 5 1.28 22.01 -8.03
C THR A 5 0.05 21.34 -7.38
N PRO A 6 -0.65 22.02 -6.46
CA PRO A 6 -1.88 21.47 -5.88
C PRO A 6 -2.95 21.09 -6.92
N ARG A 7 -3.03 21.83 -8.02
CA ARG A 7 -3.98 21.52 -9.12
C ARG A 7 -3.60 20.23 -9.84
N GLU A 8 -2.32 20.04 -10.13
CA GLU A 8 -1.82 18.81 -10.76
C GLU A 8 -1.99 17.61 -9.83
N ILE A 9 -1.76 17.77 -8.52
CA ILE A 9 -2.01 16.71 -7.53
C ILE A 9 -3.50 16.31 -7.54
N VAL A 10 -4.42 17.29 -7.57
CA VAL A 10 -5.86 17.01 -7.66
C VAL A 10 -6.18 16.29 -8.97
N SER A 11 -5.62 16.73 -10.10
CA SER A 11 -5.82 16.08 -11.40
C SER A 11 -5.33 14.63 -11.41
N GLU A 12 -4.18 14.33 -10.79
CA GLU A 12 -3.70 12.96 -10.64
C GLU A 12 -4.60 12.10 -9.73
N LEU A 13 -5.17 12.71 -8.68
CA LEU A 13 -6.15 12.03 -7.83
C LEU A 13 -7.47 11.79 -8.56
N ASP A 14 -7.89 12.69 -9.45
CA ASP A 14 -9.12 12.57 -10.25
C ASP A 14 -9.11 11.34 -11.17
N ARG A 15 -7.94 10.86 -11.57
CA ARG A 15 -7.79 9.63 -12.36
C ARG A 15 -8.25 8.36 -11.63
N PHE A 16 -8.33 8.40 -10.30
CA PHE A 16 -8.63 7.22 -9.47
C PHE A 16 -9.82 7.40 -8.56
N ILE A 17 -10.20 8.63 -8.27
CA ILE A 17 -11.19 8.97 -7.25
C ILE A 17 -12.19 9.93 -7.83
N ILE A 18 -13.45 9.51 -7.87
CA ILE A 18 -14.55 10.33 -8.35
C ILE A 18 -15.07 11.22 -7.22
N GLY A 19 -15.48 12.43 -7.55
CA GLY A 19 -16.03 13.39 -6.58
C GLY A 19 -14.99 13.87 -5.55
N GLN A 20 -15.42 14.06 -4.31
CA GLN A 20 -14.62 14.36 -3.11
C GLN A 20 -13.65 15.56 -3.26
N LYS A 21 -14.08 16.63 -3.94
CA LYS A 21 -13.24 17.78 -4.33
C LYS A 21 -12.51 18.44 -3.15
N GLU A 22 -13.21 18.64 -2.03
CA GLU A 22 -12.63 19.29 -0.84
C GLU A 22 -11.54 18.44 -0.20
N ALA A 23 -11.77 17.13 -0.07
CA ALA A 23 -10.78 16.22 0.48
C ALA A 23 -9.53 16.15 -0.39
N LYS A 24 -9.68 16.03 -1.72
CA LYS A 24 -8.56 16.06 -2.66
C LYS A 24 -7.77 17.38 -2.59
N ARG A 25 -8.47 18.51 -2.48
CA ARG A 25 -7.84 19.83 -2.32
C ARG A 25 -7.05 19.94 -1.02
N ALA A 26 -7.63 19.48 0.10
CA ALA A 26 -6.98 19.52 1.41
C ALA A 26 -5.68 18.72 1.42
N VAL A 27 -5.71 17.48 0.94
CA VAL A 27 -4.50 16.62 0.88
C VAL A 27 -3.46 17.15 -0.12
N ALA A 28 -3.89 17.74 -1.25
CA ALA A 28 -3.00 18.35 -2.22
C ALA A 28 -2.26 19.57 -1.63
N VAL A 29 -2.96 20.40 -0.86
CA VAL A 29 -2.35 21.54 -0.15
C VAL A 29 -1.39 21.05 0.94
N ALA A 30 -1.77 20.02 1.71
CA ALA A 30 -0.91 19.43 2.74
C ALA A 30 0.41 18.91 2.13
N LEU A 31 0.34 18.19 1.01
CA LEU A 31 1.53 17.70 0.30
C LEU A 31 2.39 18.88 -0.22
N ARG A 32 1.76 19.89 -0.84
CA ARG A 32 2.50 21.05 -1.35
C ARG A 32 3.15 21.86 -0.24
N ASN A 33 2.53 21.94 0.95
CA ASN A 33 3.12 22.64 2.09
C ASN A 33 4.40 21.94 2.58
N ARG A 34 4.51 20.62 2.50
CA ARG A 34 5.76 19.90 2.76
C ARG A 34 6.85 20.27 1.77
N TRP A 35 6.51 20.38 0.49
CA TRP A 35 7.43 20.83 -0.54
C TRP A 35 7.89 22.29 -0.28
N ARG A 36 6.96 23.18 0.13
CA ARG A 36 7.27 24.57 0.51
C ARG A 36 8.17 24.62 1.72
N ARG A 37 7.87 23.83 2.76
CA ARG A 37 8.68 23.75 3.99
C ARG A 37 10.15 23.45 3.70
N LYS A 38 10.44 22.49 2.83
CA LYS A 38 11.82 22.13 2.44
C LYS A 38 12.61 23.24 1.73
N ARG A 39 11.96 24.34 1.38
CA ARG A 39 12.56 25.52 0.75
C ARG A 39 12.64 26.73 1.67
N LEU A 40 12.22 26.57 2.91
CA LEU A 40 12.40 27.59 3.94
C LEU A 40 13.82 27.51 4.49
N ASP A 41 14.26 28.65 5.05
CA ASP A 41 15.48 28.71 5.83
C ASP A 41 15.36 27.82 7.07
N ASP A 42 16.47 27.31 7.57
CA ASP A 42 16.52 26.28 8.62
C ASP A 42 15.73 26.69 9.87
N ASP A 43 15.86 27.95 10.31
CA ASP A 43 15.15 28.48 11.49
C ASP A 43 13.62 28.40 11.38
N LEU A 44 13.08 28.68 10.19
CA LEU A 44 11.62 28.60 9.94
C LEU A 44 11.17 27.20 9.58
N ARG A 45 12.05 26.40 8.99
CA ARG A 45 11.71 25.03 8.55
C ARG A 45 11.30 24.16 9.72
N ASP A 46 12.00 24.29 10.85
CA ASP A 46 11.75 23.48 12.04
C ASP A 46 10.48 23.90 12.80
N GLU A 47 10.05 25.16 12.65
CA GLU A 47 8.81 25.69 13.23
C GLU A 47 7.55 25.37 12.41
N VAL A 48 7.68 24.88 11.17
CA VAL A 48 6.54 24.59 10.30
C VAL A 48 6.12 23.14 10.39
N TYR A 49 5.12 22.87 11.22
CA TYR A 49 4.53 21.53 11.38
C TYR A 49 3.51 21.20 10.30
N PRO A 50 3.34 19.91 9.94
CA PRO A 50 2.31 19.48 9.03
C PRO A 50 0.93 19.78 9.62
N LYS A 51 -0.03 20.12 8.75
CA LYS A 51 -1.42 20.30 9.16
C LYS A 51 -2.14 18.97 8.98
N ASN A 52 -2.34 18.25 10.08
CA ASN A 52 -3.01 16.96 10.07
C ASN A 52 -4.48 17.11 9.67
N ILE A 53 -5.04 16.05 9.11
CA ILE A 53 -6.36 16.08 8.46
C ILE A 53 -7.28 15.07 9.15
N LEU A 54 -8.52 15.50 9.43
CA LEU A 54 -9.63 14.63 9.82
C LEU A 54 -10.59 14.48 8.64
N MET A 55 -10.71 13.28 8.09
CA MET A 55 -11.64 12.92 7.04
C MET A 55 -12.90 12.29 7.64
N ILE A 56 -14.05 12.92 7.43
CA ILE A 56 -15.33 12.50 7.96
C ILE A 56 -16.20 12.02 6.79
N GLY A 57 -16.87 10.90 6.92
CA GLY A 57 -17.82 10.45 5.91
C GLY A 57 -18.02 8.94 5.88
N PRO A 58 -19.01 8.44 5.14
CA PRO A 58 -19.39 7.03 5.11
C PRO A 58 -18.24 6.11 4.71
N THR A 59 -18.40 4.83 4.97
CA THR A 59 -17.48 3.80 4.49
C THR A 59 -17.49 3.73 2.95
N GLY A 60 -16.34 3.45 2.33
CA GLY A 60 -16.26 3.20 0.89
C GLY A 60 -16.34 4.43 -0.02
N VAL A 61 -16.26 5.66 0.51
CA VAL A 61 -16.30 6.90 -0.30
C VAL A 61 -14.91 7.39 -0.76
N GLY A 62 -13.85 6.60 -0.51
CA GLY A 62 -12.52 6.89 -1.01
C GLY A 62 -11.52 7.47 -0.01
N LYS A 63 -11.84 7.60 1.30
CA LYS A 63 -10.94 8.16 2.32
C LYS A 63 -9.54 7.54 2.31
N THR A 64 -9.45 6.23 2.42
CA THR A 64 -8.18 5.49 2.38
C THR A 64 -7.48 5.62 1.02
N GLU A 65 -8.25 5.58 -0.07
CA GLU A 65 -7.69 5.64 -1.42
C GLU A 65 -7.05 7.00 -1.72
N ILE A 66 -7.69 8.09 -1.31
CA ILE A 66 -7.12 9.45 -1.40
C ILE A 66 -5.74 9.49 -0.72
N SER A 67 -5.65 9.01 0.51
CA SER A 67 -4.41 9.04 1.30
C SER A 67 -3.32 8.14 0.70
N ARG A 68 -3.70 6.95 0.24
CA ARG A 68 -2.77 6.01 -0.39
C ARG A 68 -2.22 6.55 -1.72
N ARG A 69 -3.08 7.14 -2.57
CA ARG A 69 -2.65 7.75 -3.83
C ARG A 69 -1.79 8.98 -3.61
N LEU A 70 -2.12 9.80 -2.61
CA LEU A 70 -1.29 10.94 -2.20
C LEU A 70 0.13 10.48 -1.84
N ALA A 71 0.25 9.46 -1.00
CA ALA A 71 1.53 8.91 -0.57
C ALA A 71 2.34 8.36 -1.76
N LYS A 72 1.67 7.66 -2.69
CA LYS A 72 2.30 7.16 -3.91
C LYS A 72 2.81 8.30 -4.80
N LEU A 73 2.03 9.36 -4.99
CA LEU A 73 2.47 10.57 -5.72
C LEU A 73 3.65 11.26 -5.04
N ALA A 74 3.65 11.32 -3.71
CA ALA A 74 4.73 11.89 -2.93
C ALA A 74 5.99 11.01 -2.89
N LYS A 75 5.92 9.75 -3.29
CA LYS A 75 6.93 8.71 -3.02
C LYS A 75 7.28 8.70 -1.53
N ALA A 76 6.28 8.76 -0.67
CA ALA A 76 6.40 8.86 0.78
C ALA A 76 6.10 7.51 1.43
N PRO A 77 6.82 7.13 2.50
CA PRO A 77 6.43 6.00 3.31
C PRO A 77 4.99 6.15 3.80
N PHE A 78 4.18 5.12 3.62
CA PHE A 78 2.75 5.15 3.95
C PHE A 78 2.36 3.96 4.79
N LEU A 79 1.73 4.24 5.93
CA LEU A 79 1.17 3.21 6.78
C LEU A 79 -0.32 3.48 7.03
N LYS A 80 -1.15 2.46 6.78
CA LYS A 80 -2.55 2.44 7.21
C LYS A 80 -2.68 1.59 8.45
N VAL A 81 -3.28 2.16 9.50
CA VAL A 81 -3.63 1.45 10.73
C VAL A 81 -5.06 1.76 11.14
N GLU A 82 -5.69 0.82 11.83
CA GLU A 82 -7.01 1.01 12.43
C GLU A 82 -6.83 1.39 13.90
N ALA A 83 -7.46 2.48 14.34
CA ALA A 83 -7.32 2.96 15.71
C ALA A 83 -7.79 1.93 16.76
N THR A 84 -8.72 1.06 16.36
CA THR A 84 -9.25 -0.04 17.20
C THR A 84 -8.27 -1.16 17.51
N LYS A 85 -7.12 -1.22 16.80
CA LYS A 85 -6.08 -2.24 17.04
C LYS A 85 -5.16 -1.92 18.22
N PHE A 86 -5.23 -0.68 18.71
CA PHE A 86 -4.41 -0.23 19.83
C PHE A 86 -5.17 -0.34 21.15
N THR A 87 -4.42 -0.57 22.19
CA THR A 87 -4.91 -0.59 23.57
C THR A 87 -4.09 0.38 24.39
N GLU A 88 -4.70 0.91 25.46
CA GLU A 88 -4.01 1.78 26.41
C GLU A 88 -2.75 1.10 26.96
N VAL A 89 -1.68 1.86 27.16
CA VAL A 89 -0.42 1.36 27.72
C VAL A 89 -0.66 0.66 29.05
N GLY A 90 -0.17 -0.59 29.15
CA GLY A 90 -0.35 -1.45 30.34
C GLY A 90 -1.42 -2.54 30.18
N TYR A 91 -2.23 -2.52 29.15
CA TYR A 91 -3.13 -3.61 28.79
C TYR A 91 -2.52 -4.53 27.71
N VAL A 92 -3.03 -5.75 27.62
CA VAL A 92 -2.61 -6.70 26.57
C VAL A 92 -3.12 -6.20 25.22
N GLY A 93 -2.20 -5.74 24.38
CA GLY A 93 -2.51 -5.21 23.06
C GLY A 93 -1.29 -4.55 22.42
N ARG A 94 -1.52 -3.87 21.30
CA ARG A 94 -0.48 -3.19 20.54
C ARG A 94 -0.32 -1.76 21.04
N ASP A 95 0.89 -1.34 21.37
CA ASP A 95 1.18 0.06 21.71
C ASP A 95 1.15 0.97 20.45
N VAL A 96 0.88 2.25 20.65
CA VAL A 96 0.81 3.23 19.56
C VAL A 96 2.17 3.51 18.92
N ASP A 97 3.28 3.33 19.63
CA ASP A 97 4.64 3.51 19.10
C ASP A 97 4.93 2.49 17.98
N SER A 98 4.23 1.35 17.98
CA SER A 98 4.34 0.39 16.89
C SER A 98 3.96 0.97 15.54
N ILE A 99 3.17 2.04 15.47
CA ILE A 99 2.85 2.78 14.23
C ILE A 99 4.14 3.30 13.58
N VAL A 100 4.99 3.92 14.38
CA VAL A 100 6.26 4.49 13.87
C VAL A 100 7.24 3.37 13.52
N ARG A 101 7.31 2.31 14.34
CA ARG A 101 8.17 1.14 14.04
C ARG A 101 7.79 0.49 12.73
N ASP A 102 6.49 0.25 12.50
CA ASP A 102 5.99 -0.33 11.25
C ASP A 102 6.23 0.61 10.05
N LEU A 103 6.04 1.93 10.23
CA LEU A 103 6.30 2.91 9.17
C LEU A 103 7.77 2.91 8.75
N VAL A 104 8.69 2.74 9.72
CA VAL A 104 10.13 2.60 9.42
C VAL A 104 10.41 1.32 8.65
N ASP A 105 9.79 0.19 9.02
CA ASP A 105 9.96 -1.07 8.31
C ASP A 105 9.47 -0.97 6.85
N VAL A 106 8.35 -0.29 6.61
CA VAL A 106 7.87 0.03 5.26
C VAL A 106 8.91 0.88 4.52
N ALA A 107 9.38 1.96 5.14
CA ALA A 107 10.36 2.86 4.53
C ALA A 107 11.68 2.16 4.20
N MET A 108 12.16 1.26 5.07
CA MET A 108 13.37 0.46 4.81
C MET A 108 13.22 -0.40 3.56
N ASN A 109 12.06 -1.05 3.40
CA ASN A 109 11.77 -1.88 2.23
C ASN A 109 11.68 -1.03 0.95
N ASP A 110 10.96 0.08 1.00
CA ASP A 110 10.75 0.97 -0.15
C ASP A 110 12.08 1.63 -0.57
N THR A 111 12.87 2.12 0.38
CA THR A 111 14.17 2.74 0.12
C THR A 111 15.16 1.73 -0.46
N ARG A 112 15.20 0.51 0.09
CA ARG A 112 16.05 -0.56 -0.45
C ARG A 112 15.64 -0.92 -1.88
N ALA A 113 14.35 -1.04 -2.16
CA ALA A 113 13.84 -1.32 -3.49
C ALA A 113 14.19 -0.20 -4.48
N GLN A 114 14.06 1.07 -4.07
CA GLN A 114 14.44 2.21 -4.89
C GLN A 114 15.95 2.22 -5.19
N MET A 115 16.80 2.06 -4.17
CA MET A 115 18.26 2.04 -4.35
C MET A 115 18.71 0.84 -5.19
N ARG A 116 18.05 -0.33 -5.08
CA ARG A 116 18.31 -1.48 -5.98
C ARG A 116 18.02 -1.12 -7.43
N GLU A 117 16.92 -0.43 -7.72
CA GLU A 117 16.63 -0.01 -9.10
C GLU A 117 17.66 0.99 -9.63
N GLU A 118 18.17 1.89 -8.80
CA GLU A 118 19.23 2.84 -9.18
C GLU A 118 20.56 2.14 -9.55
N VAL A 119 20.89 1.06 -8.87
CA VAL A 119 22.12 0.29 -9.15
C VAL A 119 21.92 -0.85 -10.14
N LYS A 120 20.71 -1.10 -10.62
CA LYS A 120 20.32 -2.24 -11.45
C LYS A 120 21.18 -2.43 -12.70
N SER A 121 21.50 -1.33 -13.40
CA SER A 121 22.36 -1.41 -14.60
C SER A 121 23.79 -1.84 -14.27
N ARG A 122 24.28 -1.48 -13.08
CA ARG A 122 25.62 -1.90 -12.60
C ARG A 122 25.57 -3.35 -12.13
N ALA A 123 24.51 -3.71 -11.40
CA ALA A 123 24.26 -5.06 -10.93
C ALA A 123 24.10 -6.05 -12.11
N HIS A 124 23.40 -5.64 -13.18
CA HIS A 124 23.24 -6.44 -14.39
C HIS A 124 24.59 -6.74 -15.06
N ARG A 125 25.48 -5.75 -15.19
CA ARG A 125 26.81 -5.97 -15.74
C ARG A 125 27.63 -6.93 -14.87
N ALA A 126 27.59 -6.76 -13.55
CA ALA A 126 28.29 -7.66 -12.63
C ALA A 126 27.72 -9.09 -12.67
N ALA A 127 26.40 -9.24 -12.82
CA ALA A 127 25.76 -10.53 -13.02
C ALA A 127 26.18 -11.18 -14.36
N GLU A 128 26.22 -10.41 -15.47
CA GLU A 128 26.72 -10.88 -16.76
C GLU A 128 28.17 -11.40 -16.64
N ASP A 129 29.04 -10.67 -15.94
CA ASP A 129 30.42 -11.10 -15.71
C ASP A 129 30.49 -12.42 -14.93
N ARG A 130 29.64 -12.64 -13.93
CA ARG A 130 29.53 -13.91 -13.19
C ARG A 130 29.05 -15.08 -14.07
N VAL A 131 28.06 -14.82 -14.95
CA VAL A 131 27.57 -15.83 -15.90
C VAL A 131 28.68 -16.18 -16.88
N VAL A 132 29.39 -15.19 -17.42
CA VAL A 132 30.55 -15.41 -18.30
C VAL A 132 31.63 -16.21 -17.57
N GLU A 133 31.93 -15.93 -16.32
CA GLU A 133 32.87 -16.68 -15.50
C GLU A 133 32.45 -18.15 -15.31
N ALA A 134 31.14 -18.37 -15.06
CA ALA A 134 30.59 -19.73 -14.93
C ALA A 134 30.67 -20.55 -16.23
N LEU A 135 30.51 -19.87 -17.38
CA LEU A 135 30.57 -20.52 -18.71
C LEU A 135 31.98 -20.72 -19.22
N ALA A 136 32.85 -19.73 -19.07
CA ALA A 136 34.21 -19.72 -19.66
C ALA A 136 35.30 -20.23 -18.70
N GLY A 137 35.00 -20.22 -17.39
CA GLY A 137 35.98 -20.48 -16.32
C GLY A 137 36.70 -19.21 -15.85
N LYS A 138 37.22 -19.25 -14.61
CA LYS A 138 37.85 -18.09 -13.95
C LYS A 138 39.07 -17.55 -14.71
N ASP A 139 39.84 -18.41 -15.32
CA ASP A 139 41.11 -18.09 -16.01
C ASP A 139 40.93 -17.85 -17.51
N ALA A 140 39.71 -17.69 -18.01
CA ALA A 140 39.44 -17.48 -19.43
C ALA A 140 40.03 -16.16 -19.94
N ARG A 141 40.65 -16.23 -21.15
CA ARG A 141 41.19 -15.05 -21.84
C ARG A 141 40.07 -14.06 -22.21
N GLU A 142 40.39 -12.76 -22.26
CA GLU A 142 39.38 -11.71 -22.54
C GLU A 142 38.63 -11.95 -23.88
N GLN A 143 39.31 -12.41 -24.91
CA GLN A 143 38.66 -12.75 -26.19
C GLN A 143 37.61 -13.87 -26.05
N THR A 144 37.84 -14.85 -25.17
CA THR A 144 36.85 -15.89 -24.86
C THR A 144 35.68 -15.32 -24.09
N ARG A 145 35.93 -14.46 -23.14
CA ARG A 145 34.88 -13.76 -22.37
C ARG A 145 34.00 -12.89 -23.26
N GLU A 146 34.59 -12.11 -24.18
CA GLU A 146 33.85 -11.29 -25.15
C GLU A 146 32.99 -12.14 -26.09
N MET A 147 33.51 -13.30 -26.54
CA MET A 147 32.74 -14.25 -27.36
C MET A 147 31.49 -14.74 -26.60
N PHE A 148 31.64 -15.11 -25.32
CA PHE A 148 30.50 -15.54 -24.49
C PHE A 148 29.51 -14.38 -24.23
N ARG A 149 29.99 -13.15 -23.95
CA ARG A 149 29.13 -11.97 -23.84
C ARG A 149 28.32 -11.73 -25.14
N GLY A 150 28.95 -11.89 -26.29
CA GLY A 150 28.29 -11.80 -27.59
C GLY A 150 27.18 -12.84 -27.78
N LYS A 151 27.39 -14.08 -27.35
CA LYS A 151 26.38 -15.15 -27.41
C LYS A 151 25.25 -14.93 -26.42
N LEU A 152 25.54 -14.48 -25.19
CA LEU A 152 24.55 -14.12 -24.17
C LEU A 152 23.61 -13.02 -24.67
N LYS A 153 24.15 -11.96 -25.28
CA LYS A 153 23.34 -10.86 -25.85
C LYS A 153 22.43 -11.31 -27.00
N ARG A 154 22.73 -12.41 -27.68
CA ARG A 154 21.89 -12.99 -28.75
C ARG A 154 20.93 -14.05 -28.23
N GLY A 155 20.97 -14.36 -26.92
CA GLY A 155 20.09 -15.39 -26.32
C GLY A 155 20.48 -16.82 -26.65
N GLU A 156 21.66 -17.05 -27.28
CA GLU A 156 22.10 -18.39 -27.74
C GLU A 156 22.43 -19.37 -26.61
N LEU A 157 22.55 -18.86 -25.38
CA LEU A 157 22.98 -19.62 -24.21
C LEU A 157 21.92 -19.67 -23.09
N ASP A 158 20.71 -19.16 -23.32
CA ASP A 158 19.66 -19.02 -22.30
C ASP A 158 19.29 -20.34 -21.63
N ASP A 159 19.24 -21.42 -22.37
CA ASP A 159 18.95 -22.79 -21.89
C ASP A 159 20.18 -23.55 -21.38
N THR A 160 21.37 -22.97 -21.47
CA THR A 160 22.60 -23.59 -21.01
C THR A 160 22.62 -23.70 -19.50
N MET A 161 22.91 -24.91 -18.99
CA MET A 161 23.01 -25.15 -17.55
C MET A 161 24.34 -24.66 -17.00
N ILE A 162 24.29 -23.81 -15.98
CA ILE A 162 25.45 -23.32 -15.24
C ILE A 162 25.36 -23.64 -13.77
N GLU A 163 26.48 -23.69 -13.08
CA GLU A 163 26.55 -23.79 -11.63
C GLU A 163 26.92 -22.42 -11.07
N ILE A 164 26.05 -21.90 -10.19
CA ILE A 164 26.28 -20.62 -9.52
C ILE A 164 26.21 -20.77 -8.00
N ASP A 165 27.02 -20.01 -7.31
CA ASP A 165 26.96 -19.89 -5.86
C ASP A 165 25.81 -18.92 -5.51
N VAL A 166 24.73 -19.45 -4.93
CA VAL A 166 23.60 -18.69 -4.44
C VAL A 166 23.74 -18.55 -2.93
N ALA A 167 23.72 -17.33 -2.44
CA ALA A 167 23.63 -17.10 -1.00
C ALA A 167 22.29 -17.68 -0.50
N ASP A 168 22.34 -18.62 0.42
CA ASP A 168 21.13 -19.08 1.07
C ASP A 168 20.54 -17.91 1.85
N ALA A 169 19.32 -17.49 1.47
CA ALA A 169 18.51 -16.73 2.36
C ALA A 169 18.33 -17.58 3.62
N ALA A 170 18.88 -17.16 4.75
CA ALA A 170 18.68 -17.86 6.00
C ALA A 170 17.18 -18.13 6.13
N PRO A 171 16.75 -19.38 6.34
CA PRO A 171 15.34 -19.65 6.51
C PRO A 171 14.87 -18.78 7.67
N ALA A 172 13.87 -17.92 7.43
CA ALA A 172 13.15 -17.27 8.49
C ALA A 172 12.55 -18.42 9.33
N MET A 173 13.22 -18.79 10.41
CA MET A 173 12.62 -19.72 11.37
C MET A 173 11.33 -19.08 11.85
N PRO A 174 10.19 -19.77 11.76
CA PRO A 174 8.96 -19.31 12.36
C PRO A 174 9.12 -19.38 13.87
N LEU A 175 9.59 -18.31 14.47
CA LEU A 175 9.69 -18.15 15.92
C LEU A 175 8.33 -17.74 16.47
N GLY A 176 7.43 -18.74 16.53
CA GLY A 176 6.22 -18.68 17.33
C GLY A 176 6.49 -19.12 18.76
N PHE A 177 7.32 -18.41 19.50
CA PHE A 177 7.34 -18.46 20.98
C PHE A 177 8.03 -17.19 21.50
N GLY A 178 7.21 -16.15 21.74
CA GLY A 178 7.63 -14.92 22.38
C GLY A 178 7.91 -15.16 23.86
N MET A 179 9.17 -15.19 24.27
CA MET A 179 9.56 -14.88 25.63
C MET A 179 10.13 -13.46 25.67
N PRO A 180 9.56 -12.54 26.45
CA PRO A 180 10.10 -11.19 26.58
C PRO A 180 11.52 -11.23 27.13
N GLY A 181 12.49 -10.63 26.45
CA GLY A 181 13.88 -10.48 26.93
C GLY A 181 14.95 -11.20 26.10
N MET A 182 14.62 -12.00 25.09
CA MET A 182 15.62 -12.70 24.25
C MET A 182 15.96 -12.00 22.91
N GLU A 183 15.31 -10.89 22.60
CA GLU A 183 15.50 -10.21 21.31
C GLU A 183 16.93 -9.68 21.13
N THR A 184 17.55 -9.17 22.18
CA THR A 184 18.90 -8.60 22.12
C THR A 184 19.99 -9.68 21.99
N GLN A 185 19.78 -10.87 22.55
CA GLN A 185 20.73 -11.99 22.40
C GLN A 185 20.65 -12.64 21.03
N MET A 186 19.46 -12.63 20.38
CA MET A 186 19.29 -13.18 19.04
C MET A 186 19.83 -12.27 17.94
N GLN A 187 19.82 -10.94 18.12
CA GLN A 187 20.52 -10.02 17.21
C GLN A 187 22.01 -10.29 17.18
N GLY A 188 22.64 -10.48 18.35
CA GLY A 188 24.05 -10.87 18.43
C GLY A 188 24.38 -12.20 17.73
N LEU A 189 23.45 -13.17 17.78
CA LEU A 189 23.60 -14.44 17.07
C LEU A 189 23.42 -14.28 15.55
N GLN A 190 22.47 -13.46 15.09
CA GLN A 190 22.32 -13.17 13.64
C GLN A 190 23.52 -12.43 13.07
N ASP A 191 24.09 -11.48 13.81
CA ASP A 191 25.30 -10.77 13.39
C ASP A 191 26.53 -11.69 13.40
N LEU A 192 26.60 -12.62 14.36
CA LEU A 192 27.62 -13.65 14.39
C LEU A 192 27.48 -14.62 13.19
N PHE A 193 26.26 -15.01 12.82
CA PHE A 193 26.00 -15.85 11.63
C PHE A 193 26.30 -15.09 10.31
N LYS A 194 26.06 -13.80 10.24
CA LYS A 194 26.49 -12.95 9.11
C LYS A 194 28.01 -12.82 9.04
N ALA A 195 28.68 -12.70 10.18
CA ALA A 195 30.15 -12.59 10.24
C ALA A 195 30.88 -13.90 9.91
N PHE A 196 30.23 -15.07 10.11
CA PHE A 196 30.80 -16.39 9.77
C PHE A 196 30.55 -16.83 8.31
N GLY A 197 30.20 -15.88 7.41
CA GLY A 197 30.04 -16.12 5.99
C GLY A 197 28.79 -16.96 5.69
N GLY A 198 27.78 -16.33 5.14
CA GLY A 198 26.57 -17.01 4.70
C GLY A 198 26.92 -18.24 3.88
N ARG A 199 26.35 -19.38 4.21
CA ARG A 199 26.51 -20.61 3.42
C ARG A 199 26.04 -20.30 1.99
N SER A 200 26.97 -20.31 1.05
CA SER A 200 26.61 -20.33 -0.37
C SER A 200 26.35 -21.78 -0.77
N THR A 201 25.18 -22.02 -1.32
CA THR A 201 24.86 -23.34 -1.88
C THR A 201 25.02 -23.27 -3.39
N ARG A 202 25.80 -24.20 -3.94
CA ARG A 202 25.89 -24.33 -5.40
C ARG A 202 24.57 -24.85 -5.95
N LYS A 203 23.97 -24.08 -6.83
CA LYS A 203 22.74 -24.47 -7.54
C LYS A 203 23.01 -24.53 -9.02
N ARG A 204 22.46 -25.58 -9.64
CA ARG A 204 22.51 -25.78 -11.08
C ARG A 204 21.21 -25.31 -11.70
N MET A 205 21.28 -24.35 -12.62
CA MET A 205 20.12 -23.77 -13.29
C MET A 205 20.49 -23.24 -14.67
N THR A 206 19.49 -22.85 -15.47
CA THR A 206 19.76 -22.25 -16.78
C THR A 206 20.33 -20.85 -16.65
N VAL A 207 21.02 -20.38 -17.66
CA VAL A 207 21.53 -19.01 -17.74
C VAL A 207 20.38 -18.02 -17.56
N ALA A 208 19.24 -18.19 -18.24
CA ALA A 208 18.07 -17.32 -18.12
C ALA A 208 17.57 -17.24 -16.67
N GLN A 209 17.43 -18.35 -15.97
CA GLN A 209 16.99 -18.39 -14.57
C GLN A 209 18.01 -17.80 -13.60
N SER A 210 19.29 -17.83 -13.94
CA SER A 210 20.36 -17.34 -13.09
C SER A 210 20.40 -15.80 -13.00
N TYR A 211 19.98 -15.10 -14.05
CA TYR A 211 20.09 -13.64 -14.13
C TYR A 211 19.34 -12.94 -13.02
N ASP A 212 18.08 -13.28 -12.76
CA ASP A 212 17.27 -12.63 -11.73
C ASP A 212 17.92 -12.77 -10.34
N ILE A 213 18.44 -13.97 -10.05
CA ILE A 213 19.10 -14.25 -8.77
C ILE A 213 20.42 -13.48 -8.66
N LEU A 214 21.24 -13.51 -9.71
CA LEU A 214 22.55 -12.86 -9.72
C LEU A 214 22.44 -11.35 -9.71
N ILE A 215 21.50 -10.76 -10.45
CA ILE A 215 21.23 -9.31 -10.42
C ILE A 215 20.83 -8.88 -9.02
N GLY A 216 19.95 -9.65 -8.35
CA GLY A 216 19.56 -9.38 -6.98
C GLY A 216 20.75 -9.40 -6.02
N GLN A 217 21.61 -10.42 -6.10
CA GLN A 217 22.80 -10.55 -5.26
C GLN A 217 23.82 -9.43 -5.51
N GLU A 218 24.06 -9.10 -6.78
CA GLU A 218 25.01 -8.03 -7.11
C GLU A 218 24.47 -6.65 -6.76
N ALA A 219 23.15 -6.43 -6.88
CA ALA A 219 22.52 -5.22 -6.39
C ALA A 219 22.70 -5.08 -4.88
N ASP A 220 22.46 -6.15 -4.11
CA ASP A 220 22.63 -6.13 -2.65
C ASP A 220 24.07 -5.86 -2.22
N LYS A 221 25.08 -6.36 -2.95
CA LYS A 221 26.50 -6.04 -2.69
C LYS A 221 26.86 -4.58 -2.98
N LEU A 222 26.13 -3.93 -3.90
CA LEU A 222 26.33 -2.54 -4.27
C LEU A 222 25.64 -1.56 -3.34
N LEU A 223 24.74 -2.05 -2.47
CA LEU A 223 24.04 -1.24 -1.49
C LEU A 223 24.87 -1.11 -0.22
N ASP A 224 24.90 0.11 0.30
CA ASP A 224 25.38 0.41 1.64
C ASP A 224 24.18 0.36 2.59
N ASP A 225 24.11 -0.65 3.47
CA ASP A 225 23.02 -0.81 4.43
C ASP A 225 22.89 0.39 5.38
N GLU A 226 23.99 1.09 5.70
CA GLU A 226 23.97 2.31 6.52
C GLU A 226 23.34 3.47 5.75
N ALA A 227 23.67 3.64 4.47
CA ALA A 227 23.06 4.64 3.61
C ALA A 227 21.56 4.36 3.39
N VAL A 228 21.16 3.10 3.22
CA VAL A 228 19.75 2.69 3.14
C VAL A 228 19.02 3.06 4.42
N ARG A 229 19.60 2.76 5.58
CA ARG A 229 19.03 3.05 6.90
C ARG A 229 18.85 4.54 7.10
N ALA A 230 19.89 5.33 6.87
CA ALA A 230 19.85 6.78 7.02
C ALA A 230 18.79 7.42 6.11
N ALA A 231 18.74 7.02 4.85
CA ALA A 231 17.75 7.51 3.88
C ALA A 231 16.32 7.12 4.25
N ALA A 232 16.11 5.90 4.77
CA ALA A 232 14.78 5.45 5.21
C ALA A 232 14.30 6.23 6.44
N LEU A 233 15.18 6.46 7.43
CA LEU A 233 14.85 7.26 8.62
C LEU A 233 14.52 8.71 8.24
N ASP A 234 15.30 9.33 7.36
CA ASP A 234 15.00 10.66 6.83
C ASP A 234 13.66 10.69 6.09
N ALA A 235 13.42 9.70 5.24
CA ALA A 235 12.15 9.60 4.51
C ALA A 235 10.94 9.50 5.44
N VAL A 236 11.04 8.77 6.55
CA VAL A 236 9.97 8.67 7.57
C VAL A 236 9.77 10.01 8.25
N GLN A 237 10.84 10.59 8.81
CA GLN A 237 10.76 11.83 9.59
C GLN A 237 10.24 12.99 8.75
N GLU A 238 10.74 13.16 7.52
CA GLU A 238 10.44 14.30 6.66
C GLU A 238 9.20 14.14 5.78
N ASN A 239 8.85 12.88 5.42
CA ASN A 239 7.83 12.62 4.41
C ASN A 239 6.78 11.59 4.84
N GLY A 240 6.96 10.89 5.98
CA GLY A 240 6.06 9.84 6.44
C GLY A 240 4.60 10.27 6.46
N ILE A 241 3.70 9.37 6.07
CA ILE A 241 2.25 9.57 6.10
C ILE A 241 1.63 8.39 6.85
N VAL A 242 0.91 8.70 7.92
CA VAL A 242 0.14 7.72 8.70
C VAL A 242 -1.34 7.98 8.49
N PHE A 243 -2.07 6.96 8.05
CA PHE A 243 -3.51 6.99 7.93
C PHE A 243 -4.13 6.20 9.08
N LEU A 244 -4.78 6.92 10.01
CA LEU A 244 -5.49 6.38 11.17
C LEU A 244 -6.96 6.17 10.79
N ASP A 245 -7.35 4.92 10.52
CA ASP A 245 -8.73 4.59 10.17
C ASP A 245 -9.56 4.31 11.42
N GLU A 246 -10.88 4.48 11.32
CA GLU A 246 -11.86 4.20 12.36
C GLU A 246 -11.62 4.98 13.67
N ILE A 247 -11.16 6.25 13.59
CA ILE A 247 -10.90 7.08 14.76
C ILE A 247 -12.18 7.33 15.59
N ASP A 248 -13.36 7.31 14.96
CA ASP A 248 -14.66 7.45 15.60
C ASP A 248 -14.99 6.29 16.55
N LYS A 249 -14.34 5.13 16.39
CA LYS A 249 -14.56 3.95 17.24
C LYS A 249 -13.85 4.05 18.59
N ILE A 250 -12.85 4.91 18.71
CA ILE A 250 -12.14 5.18 19.97
C ILE A 250 -12.66 6.45 20.66
N CYS A 251 -13.72 7.08 20.15
CA CYS A 251 -14.43 8.13 20.87
C CYS A 251 -15.14 7.55 22.10
N ALA A 252 -15.14 8.30 23.21
CA ALA A 252 -15.92 7.95 24.40
C ALA A 252 -17.42 7.95 24.08
N ARG A 253 -18.16 6.96 24.60
CA ARG A 253 -19.63 6.95 24.52
C ARG A 253 -20.18 7.41 25.87
N SER A 254 -21.08 8.39 25.84
CA SER A 254 -21.69 8.97 27.03
C SER A 254 -22.47 7.98 27.92
N ASP A 255 -22.78 6.79 27.40
CA ASP A 255 -23.69 5.83 28.05
C ASP A 255 -23.05 4.53 28.56
N ALA A 256 -21.73 4.32 28.44
CA ALA A 256 -21.07 3.05 28.79
C ALA A 256 -20.00 3.23 29.88
N ARG A 257 -20.27 2.77 31.09
CA ARG A 257 -19.30 2.74 32.20
C ARG A 257 -18.34 1.54 32.03
N GLY A 258 -17.03 1.81 31.96
CA GLY A 258 -15.97 0.79 32.05
C GLY A 258 -15.17 0.53 30.76
N ALA A 259 -15.79 0.45 29.58
CA ALA A 259 -15.08 0.28 28.31
C ALA A 259 -14.54 1.62 27.73
N ASP A 260 -15.01 2.74 28.24
CA ASP A 260 -14.66 4.08 27.73
C ASP A 260 -13.27 4.55 28.20
N VAL A 261 -12.80 4.10 29.35
CA VAL A 261 -11.46 4.46 29.87
C VAL A 261 -10.37 3.97 28.92
N SER A 262 -10.48 2.74 28.41
CA SER A 262 -9.51 2.17 27.47
C SER A 262 -9.48 2.89 26.11
N ARG A 263 -10.64 3.39 25.63
CA ARG A 263 -10.73 4.14 24.36
C ARG A 263 -10.15 5.54 24.48
N GLU A 264 -10.45 6.23 25.56
CA GLU A 264 -9.85 7.53 25.88
C GLU A 264 -8.33 7.40 26.09
N GLY A 265 -7.87 6.31 26.72
CA GLY A 265 -6.46 5.98 26.87
C GLY A 265 -5.72 5.91 25.52
N VAL A 266 -6.30 5.23 24.53
CA VAL A 266 -5.71 5.18 23.16
C VAL A 266 -5.59 6.58 22.55
N GLN A 267 -6.60 7.44 22.71
CA GLN A 267 -6.50 8.83 22.22
C GLN A 267 -5.37 9.60 22.93
N ARG A 268 -5.20 9.42 24.25
CA ARG A 268 -4.10 10.04 25.00
C ARG A 268 -2.73 9.53 24.57
N ASP A 269 -2.62 8.24 24.29
CA ASP A 269 -1.37 7.63 23.80
C ASP A 269 -1.00 8.07 22.37
N LEU A 270 -2.01 8.38 21.52
CA LEU A 270 -1.78 8.92 20.18
C LEU A 270 -1.31 10.38 20.19
N LEU A 271 -1.66 11.16 21.22
CA LEU A 271 -1.33 12.61 21.28
C LEU A 271 0.16 12.89 21.14
N PRO A 272 1.08 12.26 21.90
CA PRO A 272 2.52 12.50 21.77
C PRO A 272 3.03 12.24 20.35
N LEU A 273 2.52 11.19 19.67
CA LEU A 273 2.92 10.89 18.29
C LEU A 273 2.52 11.99 17.32
N ILE A 274 1.32 12.54 17.51
CA ILE A 274 0.73 13.56 16.62
C ILE A 274 1.29 14.96 16.94
N GLU A 275 1.70 15.20 18.18
CA GLU A 275 2.32 16.45 18.66
C GLU A 275 3.79 16.56 18.31
N GLY A 276 4.47 15.46 18.21
CA GLY A 276 5.90 15.35 18.00
C GLY A 276 6.59 14.71 19.21
N THR A 277 7.20 13.56 18.99
CA THR A 277 7.99 12.83 19.98
C THR A 277 9.08 12.02 19.28
N THR A 278 9.99 11.46 20.07
CA THR A 278 11.02 10.56 19.56
C THR A 278 10.69 9.12 19.94
N VAL A 279 10.48 8.29 18.94
CA VAL A 279 10.20 6.85 19.11
C VAL A 279 11.46 6.04 18.82
N SER A 280 11.81 5.14 19.74
CA SER A 280 12.93 4.21 19.54
C SER A 280 12.51 3.06 18.64
N THR A 281 13.30 2.80 17.60
CA THR A 281 13.10 1.68 16.67
C THR A 281 14.38 0.83 16.57
N LYS A 282 14.28 -0.37 16.05
CA LYS A 282 15.46 -1.22 15.79
C LYS A 282 16.46 -0.63 14.79
N HIS A 283 16.04 0.38 14.02
CA HIS A 283 16.86 1.09 13.03
C HIS A 283 17.42 2.41 13.55
N GLY A 284 17.03 2.84 14.76
CA GLY A 284 17.41 4.09 15.39
C GLY A 284 16.21 4.91 15.84
N PRO A 285 16.46 6.05 16.53
CA PRO A 285 15.40 6.95 16.97
C PRO A 285 14.77 7.69 15.78
N VAL A 286 13.46 7.92 15.86
CA VAL A 286 12.66 8.60 14.84
C VAL A 286 11.85 9.70 15.50
N LYS A 287 11.98 10.92 15.00
CA LYS A 287 11.16 12.07 15.39
C LYS A 287 9.87 12.08 14.56
N THR A 288 8.72 12.30 15.22
CA THR A 288 7.42 12.29 14.57
C THR A 288 6.90 13.67 14.17
N ASP A 289 7.62 14.74 14.49
CA ASP A 289 7.24 16.14 14.33
C ASP A 289 6.73 16.50 12.93
N HIS A 290 7.28 15.87 11.90
CA HIS A 290 6.93 16.17 10.50
C HIS A 290 6.21 15.03 9.77
N ILE A 291 5.81 13.98 10.49
CA ILE A 291 4.92 12.95 9.96
C ILE A 291 3.52 13.55 9.77
N LEU A 292 2.91 13.31 8.63
CA LEU A 292 1.53 13.72 8.37
C LEU A 292 0.58 12.65 8.86
N PHE A 293 -0.27 13.00 9.81
CA PHE A 293 -1.35 12.15 10.25
C PHE A 293 -2.66 12.53 9.53
N ILE A 294 -3.29 11.54 8.94
CA ILE A 294 -4.62 11.67 8.33
C ILE A 294 -5.53 10.71 9.06
N ALA A 295 -6.35 11.24 9.93
CA ALA A 295 -7.36 10.46 10.66
C ALA A 295 -8.64 10.34 9.83
N SER A 296 -9.32 9.21 9.92
CA SER A 296 -10.60 9.00 9.24
C SER A 296 -11.61 8.28 10.13
N GLY A 297 -12.87 8.67 10.01
CA GLY A 297 -13.99 8.03 10.68
C GLY A 297 -15.29 8.21 9.92
N ALA A 298 -16.23 7.33 10.17
CA ALA A 298 -17.59 7.47 9.64
C ALA A 298 -18.42 8.48 10.43
N PHE A 299 -18.21 8.57 11.72
CA PHE A 299 -18.92 9.46 12.67
C PHE A 299 -20.44 9.35 12.59
N HIS A 300 -20.96 8.13 12.39
CA HIS A 300 -22.41 7.87 12.37
C HIS A 300 -23.02 7.93 13.77
N ILE A 301 -22.31 7.44 14.79
CA ILE A 301 -22.76 7.38 16.18
C ILE A 301 -22.03 8.44 17.01
N ALA A 302 -20.70 8.42 16.97
CA ALA A 302 -19.88 9.45 17.58
C ALA A 302 -19.83 10.71 16.71
N LYS A 303 -19.58 11.86 17.32
CA LYS A 303 -19.34 13.13 16.62
C LYS A 303 -17.85 13.48 16.69
N PRO A 304 -17.31 14.28 15.77
CA PRO A 304 -15.95 14.79 15.88
C PRO A 304 -15.65 15.53 17.19
N SER A 305 -16.68 16.11 17.83
CA SER A 305 -16.60 16.74 19.15
C SER A 305 -16.41 15.76 20.30
N ASP A 306 -16.59 14.46 20.08
CA ASP A 306 -16.43 13.42 21.11
C ASP A 306 -14.97 12.91 21.17
N LEU A 307 -14.11 13.39 20.26
CA LEU A 307 -12.67 13.25 20.40
C LEU A 307 -12.16 14.16 21.53
N LEU A 308 -11.07 13.77 22.18
CA LEU A 308 -10.43 14.63 23.19
C LEU A 308 -10.12 16.03 22.59
N PRO A 309 -10.36 17.13 23.32
CA PRO A 309 -10.14 18.49 22.83
C PRO A 309 -8.72 18.72 22.30
N GLU A 310 -7.72 18.11 22.94
CA GLU A 310 -6.31 18.17 22.55
C GLU A 310 -6.11 17.51 21.16
N LEU A 311 -6.70 16.34 20.94
CA LEU A 311 -6.64 15.64 19.66
C LEU A 311 -7.37 16.40 18.55
N GLN A 312 -8.52 17.02 18.89
CA GLN A 312 -9.25 17.88 17.96
C GLN A 312 -8.39 19.07 17.50
N GLY A 313 -7.63 19.69 18.42
CA GLY A 313 -6.71 20.80 18.13
C GLY A 313 -5.55 20.39 17.22
N ARG A 314 -5.14 19.12 17.26
CA ARG A 314 -4.05 18.57 16.43
C ARG A 314 -4.52 18.06 15.06
N LEU A 315 -5.83 18.04 14.80
CA LEU A 315 -6.45 17.71 13.50
C LEU A 315 -7.20 18.97 12.96
N PRO A 316 -6.47 20.05 12.64
CA PRO A 316 -7.08 21.35 12.33
C PRO A 316 -7.82 21.38 11.00
N ILE A 317 -7.46 20.50 10.05
CA ILE A 317 -8.12 20.42 8.76
C ILE A 317 -9.20 19.34 8.83
N ARG A 318 -10.46 19.75 8.73
CA ARG A 318 -11.62 18.85 8.70
C ARG A 318 -12.22 18.87 7.31
N VAL A 319 -12.41 17.69 6.73
CA VAL A 319 -13.05 17.55 5.42
C VAL A 319 -14.14 16.49 5.49
N GLU A 320 -15.28 16.81 4.91
CA GLU A 320 -16.41 15.89 4.81
C GLU A 320 -16.44 15.29 3.40
N LEU A 321 -16.55 13.97 3.36
CA LEU A 321 -16.71 13.22 2.13
C LEU A 321 -18.18 12.86 1.97
N ALA A 322 -18.76 13.27 0.84
CA ALA A 322 -20.16 13.00 0.54
C ALA A 322 -20.37 11.51 0.20
N PRO A 323 -21.56 10.96 0.51
CA PRO A 323 -21.98 9.68 -0.04
C PRO A 323 -21.91 9.68 -1.57
N LEU A 324 -21.58 8.54 -2.16
CA LEU A 324 -21.53 8.39 -3.62
C LEU A 324 -22.94 8.31 -4.19
N THR A 325 -23.15 9.01 -5.31
CA THR A 325 -24.40 8.99 -6.10
C THR A 325 -24.36 7.87 -7.16
N GLU A 326 -25.47 7.65 -7.85
CA GLU A 326 -25.52 6.70 -8.96
C GLU A 326 -24.62 7.14 -10.11
N GLU A 327 -24.56 8.43 -10.40
CA GLU A 327 -23.67 9.03 -11.41
C GLU A 327 -22.19 8.84 -11.03
N ASP A 328 -21.86 8.96 -9.73
CA ASP A 328 -20.52 8.67 -9.25
C ASP A 328 -20.15 7.19 -9.49
N PHE A 329 -21.08 6.26 -9.29
CA PHE A 329 -20.85 4.84 -9.57
C PHE A 329 -20.63 4.57 -11.05
N VAL A 330 -21.39 5.21 -11.94
CA VAL A 330 -21.13 5.14 -13.39
C VAL A 330 -19.71 5.61 -13.69
N SER A 331 -19.32 6.78 -13.17
CA SER A 331 -17.98 7.33 -13.38
C SER A 331 -16.87 6.45 -12.78
N ILE A 332 -17.10 5.79 -11.64
CA ILE A 332 -16.14 4.82 -11.06
C ILE A 332 -15.96 3.60 -11.98
N LEU A 333 -17.03 3.18 -12.66
CA LEU A 333 -16.99 2.05 -13.59
C LEU A 333 -16.38 2.40 -14.95
N THR A 334 -16.35 3.68 -15.34
CA THR A 334 -15.93 4.11 -16.69
C THR A 334 -14.66 4.95 -16.70
N ASP A 335 -14.56 5.97 -15.84
CA ASP A 335 -13.61 7.08 -16.03
C ASP A 335 -12.30 6.85 -15.26
N THR A 336 -12.33 5.99 -14.24
CA THR A 336 -11.12 5.74 -13.44
C THR A 336 -10.13 4.82 -14.15
N ASP A 337 -8.83 5.07 -13.97
CA ASP A 337 -7.76 4.24 -14.56
C ASP A 337 -7.83 2.78 -14.10
N ASN A 338 -8.32 2.55 -12.90
CA ASN A 338 -8.53 1.23 -12.29
C ASN A 338 -10.00 0.81 -12.27
N ALA A 339 -10.80 1.24 -13.25
CA ALA A 339 -12.21 0.88 -13.34
C ALA A 339 -12.42 -0.64 -13.28
N LEU A 340 -13.44 -1.09 -12.55
CA LEU A 340 -13.76 -2.51 -12.43
C LEU A 340 -14.08 -3.15 -13.78
N THR A 341 -14.73 -2.42 -14.67
CA THR A 341 -15.00 -2.89 -16.04
C THR A 341 -13.69 -3.28 -16.76
N ARG A 342 -12.63 -2.47 -16.65
CA ARG A 342 -11.32 -2.78 -17.22
C ARG A 342 -10.67 -3.98 -16.56
N GLN A 343 -10.80 -4.10 -15.22
CA GLN A 343 -10.23 -5.23 -14.48
C GLN A 343 -10.88 -6.55 -14.90
N TYR A 344 -12.21 -6.63 -14.94
CA TYR A 344 -12.91 -7.84 -15.37
C TYR A 344 -12.70 -8.16 -16.84
N THR A 345 -12.63 -7.15 -17.72
CA THR A 345 -12.27 -7.38 -19.13
C THR A 345 -10.88 -8.00 -19.23
N ALA A 346 -9.90 -7.49 -18.47
CA ALA A 346 -8.54 -8.02 -18.48
C ALA A 346 -8.47 -9.44 -17.88
N LEU A 347 -9.21 -9.70 -16.79
CA LEU A 347 -9.28 -11.05 -16.18
C LEU A 347 -9.85 -12.08 -17.16
N MET A 348 -10.97 -11.78 -17.82
CA MET A 348 -11.59 -12.70 -18.79
C MET A 348 -10.71 -12.88 -20.04
N ALA A 349 -9.96 -11.87 -20.43
CA ALA A 349 -9.02 -11.96 -21.55
C ALA A 349 -7.89 -12.96 -21.31
N THR A 350 -7.52 -13.26 -20.06
CA THR A 350 -6.53 -14.31 -19.75
C THR A 350 -7.00 -15.71 -20.14
N GLU A 351 -8.31 -15.91 -20.18
CA GLU A 351 -8.98 -17.14 -20.63
C GLU A 351 -9.50 -17.02 -22.08
N GLU A 352 -8.99 -16.04 -22.83
CA GLU A 352 -9.39 -15.75 -24.22
C GLU A 352 -10.88 -15.39 -24.37
N VAL A 353 -11.57 -15.00 -23.30
CA VAL A 353 -12.96 -14.53 -23.34
C VAL A 353 -12.96 -13.02 -23.51
N THR A 354 -13.59 -12.54 -24.59
CA THR A 354 -13.70 -11.10 -24.84
C THR A 354 -14.97 -10.56 -24.20
N VAL A 355 -14.82 -9.68 -23.19
CA VAL A 355 -15.95 -9.02 -22.51
C VAL A 355 -16.08 -7.58 -22.96
N THR A 356 -17.30 -7.15 -23.30
CA THR A 356 -17.64 -5.78 -23.65
C THR A 356 -18.81 -5.28 -22.81
N PHE A 357 -18.62 -4.15 -22.15
CA PHE A 357 -19.68 -3.51 -21.37
C PHE A 357 -20.41 -2.46 -22.23
N THR A 358 -21.74 -2.50 -22.23
CA THR A 358 -22.57 -1.50 -22.88
C THR A 358 -22.94 -0.37 -21.90
N PRO A 359 -23.26 0.84 -22.37
CA PRO A 359 -23.65 1.94 -21.49
C PRO A 359 -24.86 1.62 -20.60
N ASP A 360 -25.84 0.88 -21.10
CA ASP A 360 -27.02 0.44 -20.34
C ASP A 360 -26.68 -0.64 -19.32
N GLY A 361 -25.73 -1.55 -19.61
CA GLY A 361 -25.18 -2.50 -18.65
C GLY A 361 -24.47 -1.80 -17.48
N ILE A 362 -23.64 -0.80 -17.79
CA ILE A 362 -22.95 0.01 -16.77
C ILE A 362 -23.97 0.77 -15.90
N ALA A 363 -24.97 1.40 -16.52
CA ALA A 363 -26.05 2.08 -15.81
C ALA A 363 -26.85 1.13 -14.90
N ALA A 364 -27.13 -0.11 -15.35
CA ALA A 364 -27.79 -1.10 -14.54
C ALA A 364 -26.96 -1.52 -13.32
N LEU A 365 -25.66 -1.75 -13.49
CA LEU A 365 -24.72 -2.07 -12.39
C LEU A 365 -24.69 -0.93 -11.35
N ALA A 366 -24.56 0.32 -11.80
CA ALA A 366 -24.52 1.51 -10.95
C ALA A 366 -25.83 1.69 -10.17
N ARG A 367 -26.98 1.57 -10.85
CA ARG A 367 -28.32 1.67 -10.25
C ARG A 367 -28.51 0.62 -9.15
N ILE A 368 -28.20 -0.64 -9.45
CA ILE A 368 -28.35 -1.74 -8.47
C ILE A 368 -27.44 -1.51 -7.26
N ALA A 369 -26.18 -1.13 -7.48
CA ALA A 369 -25.27 -0.83 -6.39
C ALA A 369 -25.75 0.33 -5.50
N ALA A 370 -26.28 1.40 -6.12
CA ALA A 370 -26.86 2.55 -5.40
C ALA A 370 -28.12 2.16 -4.64
N GLU A 371 -29.00 1.33 -5.21
CA GLU A 371 -30.21 0.87 -4.58
C GLU A 371 -29.94 -0.01 -3.37
N VAL A 372 -29.00 -0.97 -3.49
CA VAL A 372 -28.59 -1.83 -2.38
C VAL A 372 -27.93 -1.01 -1.25
N ASN A 373 -27.11 -0.02 -1.58
CA ASN A 373 -26.54 0.89 -0.57
C ASN A 373 -27.60 1.73 0.16
N ARG A 374 -28.75 1.99 -0.47
CA ARG A 374 -29.88 2.71 0.17
C ARG A 374 -30.76 1.79 1.02
N SER A 375 -30.94 0.54 0.59
CA SER A 375 -31.88 -0.41 1.22
C SER A 375 -31.27 -1.25 2.35
N VAL A 376 -29.94 -1.41 2.35
CA VAL A 376 -29.21 -2.21 3.36
C VAL A 376 -28.22 -1.30 4.09
N GLU A 377 -26.96 -1.65 4.14
CA GLU A 377 -25.89 -0.85 4.70
C GLU A 377 -25.11 -0.15 3.59
N ASN A 378 -24.87 1.15 3.76
CA ASN A 378 -24.11 1.92 2.80
C ASN A 378 -22.59 1.65 2.97
N ILE A 379 -22.04 0.82 2.12
CA ILE A 379 -20.59 0.53 2.04
C ILE A 379 -19.90 1.25 0.87
N GLY A 380 -20.58 2.21 0.25
CA GLY A 380 -20.05 3.03 -0.84
C GLY A 380 -19.62 2.22 -2.06
N ALA A 381 -18.47 2.58 -2.64
CA ALA A 381 -17.94 1.93 -3.84
C ALA A 381 -17.59 0.44 -3.64
N ARG A 382 -17.43 -0.04 -2.39
CA ARG A 382 -17.24 -1.48 -2.14
C ARG A 382 -18.42 -2.30 -2.64
N ARG A 383 -19.62 -1.71 -2.72
CA ARG A 383 -20.81 -2.38 -3.28
C ARG A 383 -20.63 -2.76 -4.74
N LEU A 384 -19.90 -1.98 -5.51
CA LEU A 384 -19.61 -2.32 -6.91
C LEU A 384 -18.81 -3.62 -7.03
N TYR A 385 -17.87 -3.88 -6.12
CA TYR A 385 -17.14 -5.15 -6.12
C TYR A 385 -18.07 -6.33 -5.87
N THR A 386 -18.93 -6.25 -4.86
CA THR A 386 -19.88 -7.35 -4.57
C THR A 386 -20.88 -7.59 -5.70
N VAL A 387 -21.34 -6.51 -6.33
CA VAL A 387 -22.22 -6.59 -7.50
C VAL A 387 -21.51 -7.23 -8.70
N MET A 388 -20.30 -6.78 -9.00
CA MET A 388 -19.49 -7.32 -10.11
C MET A 388 -19.13 -8.79 -9.90
N GLU A 389 -18.67 -9.18 -8.70
CA GLU A 389 -18.39 -10.58 -8.38
C GLU A 389 -19.60 -11.47 -8.68
N ARG A 390 -20.77 -11.03 -8.26
CA ARG A 390 -21.99 -11.81 -8.47
C ARG A 390 -22.41 -11.89 -9.94
N VAL A 391 -22.31 -10.78 -10.68
CA VAL A 391 -22.64 -10.75 -12.12
C VAL A 391 -21.72 -11.67 -12.92
N PHE A 392 -20.45 -11.76 -12.51
CA PHE A 392 -19.43 -12.53 -13.20
C PHE A 392 -19.22 -13.94 -12.66
N GLU A 393 -19.89 -14.35 -11.59
CA GLU A 393 -19.68 -15.64 -10.92
C GLU A 393 -19.76 -16.82 -11.90
N GLU A 394 -20.87 -16.96 -12.62
CA GLU A 394 -21.07 -18.03 -13.60
C GLU A 394 -20.14 -17.92 -14.82
N LEU A 395 -19.90 -16.68 -15.28
CA LEU A 395 -19.00 -16.45 -16.39
C LEU A 395 -17.55 -16.80 -16.01
N SER A 396 -17.10 -16.40 -14.83
CA SER A 396 -15.75 -16.68 -14.34
C SER A 396 -15.53 -18.18 -14.11
N PHE A 397 -16.53 -18.87 -13.56
CA PHE A 397 -16.44 -20.32 -13.31
C PHE A 397 -16.29 -21.12 -14.61
N HIS A 398 -16.99 -20.71 -15.66
CA HIS A 398 -16.97 -21.38 -16.96
C HIS A 398 -16.03 -20.74 -17.98
N ALA A 399 -15.23 -19.75 -17.61
CA ALA A 399 -14.36 -19.04 -18.55
C ALA A 399 -13.39 -19.96 -19.31
N PRO A 400 -12.73 -20.96 -18.68
CA PRO A 400 -11.84 -21.88 -19.39
C PRO A 400 -12.53 -22.68 -20.49
N ASP A 401 -13.84 -22.98 -20.31
CA ASP A 401 -14.65 -23.73 -21.29
C ASP A 401 -15.20 -22.82 -22.41
N ARG A 402 -15.02 -21.50 -22.29
CA ARG A 402 -15.59 -20.50 -23.20
C ARG A 402 -14.53 -19.71 -23.98
N SER A 403 -13.33 -20.27 -24.10
CA SER A 403 -12.24 -19.65 -24.88
C SER A 403 -12.70 -19.26 -26.29
N GLY A 404 -12.33 -18.05 -26.74
CA GLY A 404 -12.73 -17.47 -28.03
C GLY A 404 -14.14 -16.85 -28.08
N GLN A 405 -14.94 -16.95 -27.00
CA GLN A 405 -16.27 -16.37 -26.96
C GLN A 405 -16.25 -14.85 -26.73
N LYS A 406 -17.29 -14.19 -27.24
CA LYS A 406 -17.56 -12.77 -26.99
C LYS A 406 -18.80 -12.66 -26.11
N VAL A 407 -18.67 -11.98 -24.98
CA VAL A 407 -19.76 -11.74 -24.02
C VAL A 407 -20.03 -10.25 -23.94
N THR A 408 -21.29 -9.87 -24.15
CA THR A 408 -21.76 -8.49 -23.99
C THR A 408 -22.49 -8.37 -22.66
N VAL A 409 -21.99 -7.47 -21.80
CA VAL A 409 -22.61 -7.16 -20.50
C VAL A 409 -23.52 -5.95 -20.70
N ASP A 410 -24.75 -6.23 -21.05
CA ASP A 410 -25.85 -5.28 -21.20
C ASP A 410 -26.80 -5.31 -19.97
N ALA A 411 -27.82 -4.48 -19.97
CA ALA A 411 -28.79 -4.44 -18.88
C ALA A 411 -29.48 -5.78 -18.66
N ALA A 412 -29.80 -6.54 -19.74
CA ALA A 412 -30.44 -7.84 -19.64
C ALA A 412 -29.51 -8.88 -19.02
N PHE A 413 -28.24 -8.88 -19.38
CA PHE A 413 -27.22 -9.74 -18.76
C PHE A 413 -27.10 -9.47 -17.24
N VAL A 414 -27.03 -8.19 -16.85
CA VAL A 414 -26.96 -7.78 -15.45
C VAL A 414 -28.21 -8.21 -14.68
N GLU A 415 -29.40 -7.97 -15.23
CA GLU A 415 -30.66 -8.33 -14.59
C GLU A 415 -30.86 -9.86 -14.49
N THR A 416 -30.41 -10.63 -15.46
CA THR A 416 -30.47 -12.10 -15.42
C THR A 416 -29.61 -12.64 -14.27
N ASN A 417 -28.41 -12.15 -14.10
CA ASN A 417 -27.49 -12.64 -13.08
C ASN A 417 -27.76 -12.07 -11.67
N LEU A 418 -28.42 -10.91 -11.56
CA LEU A 418 -28.74 -10.25 -10.30
C LEU A 418 -30.24 -10.23 -9.97
N GLY A 419 -31.13 -10.41 -10.95
CA GLY A 419 -32.56 -10.15 -10.81
C GLY A 419 -33.28 -11.10 -9.85
N ALA A 420 -32.75 -12.29 -9.60
CA ALA A 420 -33.23 -13.18 -8.55
C ALA A 420 -32.92 -12.63 -7.14
N LEU A 421 -31.83 -11.88 -6.98
CA LEU A 421 -31.38 -11.28 -5.74
C LEU A 421 -32.07 -9.94 -5.44
N ALA A 422 -32.30 -9.10 -6.46
CA ALA A 422 -32.95 -7.79 -6.29
C ALA A 422 -34.42 -7.91 -5.85
N ARG A 423 -35.08 -9.05 -6.07
CA ARG A 423 -36.48 -9.30 -5.71
C ARG A 423 -36.67 -9.99 -4.35
N SER A 424 -35.64 -10.51 -3.75
CA SER A 424 -35.70 -11.19 -2.46
C SER A 424 -35.28 -10.27 -1.34
N ALA A 425 -36.10 -10.21 -0.28
CA ALA A 425 -35.74 -9.55 0.98
C ALA A 425 -34.46 -10.12 1.64
N ASP A 426 -33.88 -11.14 1.05
CA ASP A 426 -32.62 -11.81 1.44
C ASP A 426 -31.35 -11.22 0.80
N ILE A 427 -31.44 -10.04 0.15
CA ILE A 427 -30.23 -9.33 -0.39
C ILE A 427 -29.13 -9.21 0.66
N SER A 428 -29.51 -9.03 1.94
CA SER A 428 -28.55 -8.95 3.05
C SER A 428 -27.77 -10.25 3.31
N ARG A 429 -28.27 -11.42 2.89
CA ARG A 429 -27.59 -12.72 3.10
C ARG A 429 -26.56 -13.09 2.02
N TYR A 430 -26.68 -12.51 0.81
CA TYR A 430 -25.88 -12.91 -0.36
C TYR A 430 -24.96 -11.80 -0.90
N VAL A 431 -25.06 -10.59 -0.38
CA VAL A 431 -24.30 -9.42 -0.84
C VAL A 431 -23.47 -8.80 0.29
N LEU A 432 -23.38 -9.51 1.42
CA LEU A 432 -22.48 -9.17 2.52
C LEU A 432 -21.11 -9.78 2.34
#